data_966d9d2671dbf17aadf82d29748ef7c6
#
_entry.id   966d9d2671dbf17aadf82d29748ef7c6
#
_cell.length_a   1.000
_cell.length_b   1.000
_cell.length_c   1.000
_cell.angle_alpha   90.00
_cell.angle_beta   90.00
_cell.angle_gamma   90.00
#
_symmetry.space_group_name_H-M   'P 1'
#
loop_
_entity.id
_entity.type
_entity.pdbx_description
1 polymer ?
#
loop_
_entity_poly.entity_id
_entity_poly.type
_entity_poly.pdbx_seq_one_letter_code
_entity_poly.pdbx_strand_id
1 'polypeptide(L)'
;MNRQSRLPCPKCGSSDAVTVYGEDKGAYCFSCKQSVKVGTNYEGKKVTSNYDGLTVDIIQAAPFADLKHRAIPAHIAKQFSVKQLCNPRTGAVDQVAYPFFSENGALRGYKVKHIDDKDRTYVVGKLDTGFGNDQLKRGKFVIVTEGEEDCLAAKYMLEQCGKDYNVVSIADGASTGGVSKNTSALMQLLAKQYAVICLCFDMDLVGRSYANAVAKRYSPIAELRIMSWDNIKGNNKDANDLLKQGKHQVFFDAVNKAKKYQLDSALYSDDIAGCYEPIKEGVKVPSFPCLNSITKGFRGGEIVIITALPGGGKTTFMRQIEYDFLMQDKKIGFIHLEETVTKTKQGMLALAGKMPLWAWRQNPPARGTIPAVDEMERKLKEGGSLFIPEDTKFTLEGIKDTLRYLVDVEKCDAIVLDPISYLVNDNGKDEGERQFIDDFMSSLREFKSGSCTIFVVVHMKKRDMVPPRWQKKKEDDEPPPPFFEPIAQSDLRGSAAYAMVSHIIIALSPLITPGQQTSNRVTRISVIKNREVGLEGTADHITVCPNTGHMVLTTDPT
;
A
#
# COMPACT_ATOMS: atom_id res chain seq x y z
N MET A 1 16.29 0.69 -37.15
CA MET A 1 16.16 1.93 -36.32
C MET A 1 17.24 1.87 -35.25
N ASN A 2 18.33 2.62 -35.42
CA ASN A 2 19.41 2.66 -34.44
C ASN A 2 18.94 3.48 -33.21
N ARG A 3 18.65 2.82 -32.12
CA ARG A 3 18.52 3.46 -30.79
C ARG A 3 19.90 3.50 -30.15
N GLN A 4 20.46 4.68 -29.93
CA GLN A 4 21.58 4.85 -29.02
C GLN A 4 20.98 5.15 -27.65
N SER A 5 21.18 4.25 -26.70
CA SER A 5 20.73 4.38 -25.30
C SER A 5 21.94 4.45 -24.38
N ARG A 6 21.78 5.11 -23.21
CA ARG A 6 22.81 5.30 -22.17
C ARG A 6 23.82 6.39 -22.49
N LEU A 7 23.32 7.60 -22.74
CA LEU A 7 24.16 8.78 -22.89
C LEU A 7 24.03 9.69 -21.64
N PRO A 8 25.06 10.48 -21.32
CA PRO A 8 24.99 11.42 -20.21
C PRO A 8 24.03 12.58 -20.49
N CYS A 9 23.31 13.04 -19.47
CA CYS A 9 22.38 14.15 -19.58
C CYS A 9 23.05 15.49 -19.26
N PRO A 10 23.10 16.44 -20.20
CA PRO A 10 23.70 17.75 -19.95
C PRO A 10 22.87 18.63 -19.00
N LYS A 11 21.62 18.25 -18.70
CA LYS A 11 20.75 19.03 -17.82
C LYS A 11 20.80 18.58 -16.37
N CYS A 12 20.92 17.29 -16.08
CA CYS A 12 20.90 16.77 -14.71
C CYS A 12 22.19 16.02 -14.30
N GLY A 13 23.16 15.92 -15.20
CA GLY A 13 24.45 15.26 -14.90
C GLY A 13 24.40 13.73 -14.82
N SER A 14 23.23 13.09 -15.07
CA SER A 14 23.16 11.63 -15.11
C SER A 14 24.02 11.08 -16.24
N SER A 15 24.86 10.09 -15.95
CA SER A 15 25.85 9.54 -16.88
C SER A 15 25.28 8.69 -18.02
N ASP A 16 24.04 8.15 -17.86
CA ASP A 16 23.51 7.10 -18.72
C ASP A 16 22.00 7.15 -18.98
N ALA A 17 21.32 8.22 -18.61
CA ALA A 17 19.86 8.31 -18.65
C ALA A 17 19.27 8.86 -19.96
N VAL A 18 20.08 9.25 -20.93
CA VAL A 18 19.60 9.80 -22.20
C VAL A 18 19.51 8.73 -23.28
N THR A 19 18.36 8.68 -23.95
CA THR A 19 18.15 7.86 -25.16
C THR A 19 17.86 8.77 -26.33
N VAL A 20 18.60 8.55 -27.46
CA VAL A 20 18.42 9.26 -28.74
C VAL A 20 17.53 8.44 -29.66
N TYR A 21 16.50 9.05 -30.22
CA TYR A 21 15.49 8.41 -31.08
C TYR A 21 15.67 8.78 -32.54
N GLY A 22 16.78 8.32 -33.17
CA GLY A 22 17.09 8.61 -34.59
C GLY A 22 17.65 10.02 -34.83
N GLU A 23 18.15 10.28 -36.04
CA GLU A 23 18.91 11.49 -36.37
C GLU A 23 18.10 12.80 -36.21
N ASP A 24 16.76 12.74 -36.37
CA ASP A 24 15.88 13.93 -36.30
C ASP A 24 14.83 13.91 -35.20
N LYS A 25 14.78 12.91 -34.34
CA LYS A 25 13.68 12.71 -33.35
C LYS A 25 13.94 13.20 -31.95
N GLY A 26 15.09 13.82 -31.70
CA GLY A 26 15.46 14.34 -30.40
C GLY A 26 15.94 13.25 -29.42
N ALA A 27 16.34 13.68 -28.25
CA ALA A 27 16.77 12.82 -27.16
C ALA A 27 15.93 13.09 -25.90
N TYR A 28 15.75 12.07 -25.08
CA TYR A 28 14.99 12.16 -23.84
C TYR A 28 15.81 11.59 -22.68
N CYS A 29 15.88 12.35 -21.59
CA CYS A 29 16.52 11.89 -20.36
C CYS A 29 15.49 11.25 -19.44
N PHE A 30 15.66 9.98 -19.11
CA PHE A 30 14.78 9.24 -18.21
C PHE A 30 14.99 9.57 -16.72
N SER A 31 16.14 10.16 -16.38
CA SER A 31 16.42 10.58 -15.01
C SER A 31 15.68 11.88 -14.63
N CYS A 32 15.86 12.96 -15.40
CA CYS A 32 15.18 14.23 -15.14
C CYS A 32 13.85 14.41 -15.89
N LYS A 33 13.43 13.42 -16.68
CA LYS A 33 12.19 13.40 -17.47
C LYS A 33 12.04 14.60 -18.43
N GLN A 34 13.14 15.06 -19.02
CA GLN A 34 13.15 16.20 -19.94
C GLN A 34 13.69 15.84 -21.30
N SER A 35 13.14 16.50 -22.33
CA SER A 35 13.72 16.42 -23.67
C SER A 35 15.06 17.16 -23.72
N VAL A 36 16.04 16.55 -24.36
CA VAL A 36 17.37 17.08 -24.56
C VAL A 36 17.53 17.42 -26.03
N LYS A 37 17.93 18.66 -26.38
CA LYS A 37 18.28 19.00 -27.76
C LYS A 37 19.61 18.35 -28.10
N VAL A 38 19.61 17.51 -29.11
CA VAL A 38 20.83 16.93 -29.70
C VAL A 38 21.38 17.98 -30.64
N GLY A 39 22.44 18.67 -30.25
CA GLY A 39 23.24 19.47 -31.16
C GLY A 39 24.06 18.53 -32.09
N THR A 40 24.47 19.02 -33.24
CA THR A 40 25.23 18.31 -34.29
C THR A 40 26.58 17.72 -33.86
N ASN A 41 26.95 17.80 -32.59
CA ASN A 41 28.20 17.30 -32.02
C ASN A 41 28.01 16.28 -30.87
N TYR A 42 26.85 15.61 -30.77
CA TYR A 42 26.69 14.43 -29.95
C TYR A 42 27.26 13.21 -30.66
N GLU A 43 28.51 13.31 -31.09
CA GLU A 43 29.33 12.12 -31.30
C GLU A 43 29.54 11.53 -29.90
N GLY A 44 28.74 10.51 -29.58
CA GLY A 44 29.05 9.63 -28.45
C GLY A 44 30.50 9.20 -28.66
N LYS A 45 31.40 9.76 -27.86
CA LYS A 45 32.71 9.16 -27.75
C LYS A 45 32.43 7.72 -27.37
N LYS A 46 32.51 6.81 -28.34
CA LYS A 46 32.81 5.41 -28.06
C LYS A 46 33.99 5.52 -27.08
N VAL A 47 33.77 5.08 -25.85
CA VAL A 47 34.89 4.71 -25.01
C VAL A 47 35.57 3.59 -25.78
N THR A 48 36.46 3.97 -26.66
CA THR A 48 37.39 3.03 -27.27
C THR A 48 38.25 2.56 -26.13
N SER A 49 38.03 1.32 -25.75
CA SER A 49 38.88 0.49 -24.89
C SER A 49 40.24 0.29 -25.57
N ASN A 50 41.01 1.33 -25.78
CA ASN A 50 42.32 1.21 -26.33
C ASN A 50 43.30 2.04 -25.49
N TYR A 51 43.63 1.51 -24.32
CA TYR A 51 45.00 1.56 -23.87
C TYR A 51 45.70 0.39 -24.54
N ASP A 52 46.15 0.61 -25.78
CA ASP A 52 46.98 -0.34 -26.51
C ASP A 52 48.20 -0.63 -25.66
N GLY A 53 48.26 -1.81 -25.02
CA GLY A 53 49.41 -2.33 -24.34
C GLY A 53 49.33 -2.62 -22.85
N LEU A 54 48.25 -2.31 -22.14
CA LEU A 54 48.13 -2.66 -20.72
C LEU A 54 47.67 -4.12 -20.57
N THR A 55 48.59 -4.97 -20.13
CA THR A 55 48.30 -6.41 -19.85
C THR A 55 48.23 -6.65 -18.35
N VAL A 56 47.66 -7.80 -17.97
CA VAL A 56 47.62 -8.27 -16.58
C VAL A 56 49.03 -8.28 -15.96
N ASP A 57 50.05 -8.73 -16.72
CA ASP A 57 51.42 -8.85 -16.24
C ASP A 57 52.06 -7.48 -15.92
N ILE A 58 51.78 -6.47 -16.76
CA ILE A 58 52.23 -5.09 -16.53
C ILE A 58 51.60 -4.53 -15.25
N ILE A 59 50.30 -4.77 -15.04
CA ILE A 59 49.64 -4.29 -13.82
C ILE A 59 50.16 -5.03 -12.59
N GLN A 60 50.40 -6.32 -12.65
CA GLN A 60 50.96 -7.09 -11.55
C GLN A 60 52.33 -6.62 -11.11
N ALA A 61 53.19 -6.18 -12.06
CA ALA A 61 54.52 -5.66 -11.78
C ALA A 61 54.53 -4.24 -11.15
N ALA A 62 53.40 -3.53 -11.23
CA ALA A 62 53.27 -2.19 -10.68
C ALA A 62 53.39 -2.13 -9.14
N PRO A 63 53.86 -1.02 -8.55
CA PRO A 63 54.08 -0.91 -7.13
C PRO A 63 52.80 -0.78 -6.30
N PHE A 64 52.91 -1.06 -4.99
CA PHE A 64 51.95 -0.67 -3.97
C PHE A 64 52.37 0.67 -3.39
N ALA A 65 51.40 1.58 -3.19
CA ALA A 65 51.67 2.85 -2.54
C ALA A 65 50.41 3.43 -1.89
N ASP A 66 50.56 4.52 -1.16
CA ASP A 66 49.42 5.25 -0.57
C ASP A 66 48.52 5.80 -1.68
N LEU A 67 47.22 5.55 -1.58
CA LEU A 67 46.23 6.22 -2.44
C LEU A 67 45.92 7.60 -1.83
N LYS A 68 46.85 8.55 -1.97
CA LYS A 68 46.80 9.87 -1.32
C LYS A 68 45.52 10.63 -1.62
N HIS A 69 44.98 10.55 -2.84
CA HIS A 69 43.74 11.20 -3.28
C HIS A 69 42.51 10.66 -2.57
N ARG A 70 42.62 9.46 -1.95
CA ARG A 70 41.56 8.77 -1.18
C ARG A 70 41.86 8.63 0.30
N ALA A 71 42.99 9.14 0.77
CA ALA A 71 43.48 8.97 2.15
C ALA A 71 43.62 7.50 2.60
N ILE A 72 43.93 6.59 1.67
CA ILE A 72 44.06 5.15 1.93
C ILE A 72 45.57 4.81 2.01
N PRO A 73 46.04 4.24 3.13
CA PRO A 73 47.49 3.95 3.31
C PRO A 73 47.94 2.70 2.51
N ALA A 74 49.22 2.64 2.19
CA ALA A 74 49.84 1.60 1.36
C ALA A 74 49.61 0.19 1.90
N HIS A 75 49.55 -0.03 3.22
CA HIS A 75 49.33 -1.36 3.78
C HIS A 75 47.96 -1.91 3.43
N ILE A 76 46.89 -1.07 3.41
CA ILE A 76 45.57 -1.46 2.96
C ILE A 76 45.56 -1.72 1.46
N ALA A 77 46.16 -0.85 0.65
CA ALA A 77 46.28 -1.07 -0.79
C ALA A 77 47.01 -2.39 -1.09
N LYS A 78 48.10 -2.70 -0.35
CA LYS A 78 48.83 -3.96 -0.46
C LYS A 78 48.00 -5.16 -0.03
N GLN A 79 47.25 -5.04 1.07
CA GLN A 79 46.34 -6.11 1.53
C GLN A 79 45.36 -6.54 0.44
N PHE A 80 44.74 -5.57 -0.27
CA PHE A 80 43.81 -5.82 -1.34
C PHE A 80 44.47 -5.92 -2.73
N SER A 81 45.78 -6.03 -2.80
CA SER A 81 46.56 -6.15 -4.04
C SER A 81 46.33 -5.02 -5.06
N VAL A 82 45.92 -3.83 -4.58
CA VAL A 82 45.67 -2.65 -5.41
C VAL A 82 46.97 -2.04 -5.89
N LYS A 83 47.05 -1.75 -7.18
CA LYS A 83 48.26 -1.27 -7.84
C LYS A 83 48.11 0.17 -8.33
N GLN A 84 49.24 0.93 -8.32
CA GLN A 84 49.31 2.25 -8.95
C GLN A 84 50.06 2.18 -10.26
N LEU A 85 49.51 2.82 -11.28
CA LEU A 85 50.09 2.84 -12.60
C LEU A 85 50.55 4.26 -12.92
N CYS A 86 51.77 4.35 -13.47
CA CYS A 86 52.38 5.62 -13.87
C CYS A 86 52.12 5.86 -15.35
N ASN A 87 51.85 7.09 -15.68
CA ASN A 87 51.77 7.55 -17.07
C ASN A 87 53.16 7.39 -17.72
N PRO A 88 53.30 6.64 -18.80
CA PRO A 88 54.60 6.38 -19.42
C PRO A 88 55.35 7.64 -19.93
N ARG A 89 54.60 8.72 -20.19
CA ARG A 89 55.14 9.98 -20.71
C ARG A 89 55.62 10.94 -19.64
N THR A 90 54.90 10.98 -18.48
CA THR A 90 55.14 11.97 -17.42
C THR A 90 55.80 11.36 -16.19
N GLY A 91 55.77 10.03 -16.04
CA GLY A 91 56.20 9.32 -14.83
C GLY A 91 55.27 9.52 -13.62
N ALA A 92 54.26 10.35 -13.74
CA ALA A 92 53.32 10.60 -12.65
C ALA A 92 52.31 9.44 -12.52
N VAL A 93 51.88 9.14 -11.28
CA VAL A 93 50.79 8.19 -11.03
C VAL A 93 49.50 8.83 -11.42
N ASP A 94 48.82 8.27 -12.42
CA ASP A 94 47.57 8.79 -12.96
C ASP A 94 46.43 7.75 -12.94
N GLN A 95 46.71 6.49 -12.60
CA GLN A 95 45.73 5.42 -12.56
C GLN A 95 45.91 4.50 -11.35
N VAL A 96 44.79 3.86 -10.95
CA VAL A 96 44.73 2.83 -9.91
C VAL A 96 44.05 1.60 -10.45
N ALA A 97 44.67 0.42 -10.27
CA ALA A 97 44.13 -0.86 -10.69
C ALA A 97 43.65 -1.70 -9.51
N TYR A 98 42.41 -2.03 -9.49
CA TYR A 98 41.71 -2.82 -8.47
C TYR A 98 41.53 -4.25 -8.99
N PRO A 99 42.15 -5.28 -8.34
CA PRO A 99 42.07 -6.66 -8.80
C PRO A 99 40.76 -7.32 -8.39
N PHE A 100 40.28 -8.24 -9.22
CA PHE A 100 39.14 -9.08 -8.94
C PHE A 100 39.58 -10.54 -8.96
N PHE A 101 39.31 -11.26 -7.88
CA PHE A 101 39.69 -12.67 -7.72
C PHE A 101 38.45 -13.57 -7.68
N SER A 102 38.58 -14.79 -8.21
CA SER A 102 37.56 -15.82 -8.06
C SER A 102 37.55 -16.37 -6.62
N GLU A 103 36.55 -17.19 -6.29
CA GLU A 103 36.39 -17.82 -4.97
C GLU A 103 37.60 -18.69 -4.56
N ASN A 104 38.29 -19.25 -5.54
CA ASN A 104 39.51 -20.06 -5.32
C ASN A 104 40.82 -19.21 -5.32
N GLY A 105 40.71 -17.89 -5.28
CA GLY A 105 41.87 -16.98 -5.21
C GLY A 105 42.58 -16.73 -6.54
N ALA A 106 42.09 -17.22 -7.67
CA ALA A 106 42.69 -16.94 -8.96
C ALA A 106 42.28 -15.54 -9.45
N LEU A 107 43.29 -14.74 -9.91
CA LEU A 107 43.04 -13.42 -10.49
C LEU A 107 42.19 -13.53 -11.77
N ARG A 108 41.11 -12.76 -11.83
CA ARG A 108 40.17 -12.72 -12.97
C ARG A 108 40.41 -11.51 -13.86
N GLY A 109 40.79 -10.39 -13.28
CA GLY A 109 41.03 -9.15 -13.99
C GLY A 109 41.24 -7.95 -13.07
N TYR A 110 41.34 -6.81 -13.69
CA TYR A 110 41.49 -5.52 -13.01
C TYR A 110 40.47 -4.54 -13.51
N LYS A 111 39.90 -3.75 -12.61
CA LYS A 111 39.22 -2.51 -12.90
C LYS A 111 40.20 -1.37 -12.72
N VAL A 112 40.45 -0.63 -13.76
CA VAL A 112 41.45 0.47 -13.75
C VAL A 112 40.71 1.78 -13.84
N LYS A 113 40.98 2.68 -12.87
CA LYS A 113 40.37 4.01 -12.78
C LYS A 113 41.43 5.09 -12.93
N HIS A 114 41.16 6.15 -13.67
CA HIS A 114 41.96 7.36 -13.66
C HIS A 114 41.73 8.16 -12.38
N ILE A 115 42.82 8.77 -11.83
CA ILE A 115 42.74 9.53 -10.58
C ILE A 115 41.93 10.83 -10.79
N ASP A 116 42.19 11.51 -11.90
CA ASP A 116 41.64 12.85 -12.21
C ASP A 116 40.36 12.82 -13.03
N ASP A 117 39.95 11.64 -13.56
CA ASP A 117 38.79 11.51 -14.42
C ASP A 117 38.04 10.21 -14.09
N LYS A 118 36.98 10.34 -13.27
CA LYS A 118 36.14 9.19 -12.84
C LYS A 118 35.43 8.47 -14.00
N ASP A 119 35.21 9.17 -15.10
CA ASP A 119 34.51 8.60 -16.28
C ASP A 119 35.44 7.73 -17.12
N ARG A 120 36.78 7.85 -16.91
CA ARG A 120 37.79 7.00 -17.52
C ARG A 120 38.05 5.77 -16.67
N THR A 121 37.14 4.81 -16.75
CA THR A 121 37.27 3.49 -16.13
C THR A 121 37.29 2.42 -17.21
N TYR A 122 38.21 1.47 -17.16
CA TYR A 122 38.27 0.35 -18.08
C TYR A 122 38.62 -0.96 -17.38
N VAL A 123 38.39 -2.07 -18.05
CA VAL A 123 38.54 -3.41 -17.51
C VAL A 123 39.60 -4.16 -18.29
N VAL A 124 40.54 -4.80 -17.57
CA VAL A 124 41.52 -5.73 -18.11
C VAL A 124 41.19 -7.12 -17.55
N GLY A 125 40.73 -8.04 -18.39
CA GLY A 125 40.24 -9.35 -17.96
C GLY A 125 38.73 -9.38 -17.70
N LYS A 126 38.27 -10.01 -16.60
CA LYS A 126 36.86 -10.19 -16.23
C LYS A 126 36.57 -9.67 -14.83
N LEU A 127 35.37 -9.07 -14.64
CA LEU A 127 34.85 -8.63 -13.34
C LEU A 127 33.58 -9.40 -13.02
N ASP A 128 33.70 -10.67 -12.73
CA ASP A 128 32.57 -11.58 -12.45
C ASP A 128 32.40 -11.93 -10.97
N THR A 129 33.10 -11.22 -10.10
CA THR A 129 33.09 -11.36 -8.63
C THR A 129 33.02 -10.03 -7.94
N GLY A 130 32.98 -10.00 -6.58
CA GLY A 130 33.14 -8.77 -5.79
C GLY A 130 34.63 -8.40 -5.62
N PHE A 131 34.93 -7.10 -5.50
CA PHE A 131 36.27 -6.63 -5.14
C PHE A 131 36.54 -6.93 -3.65
N GLY A 132 37.69 -7.52 -3.35
CA GLY A 132 38.09 -7.97 -1.99
C GLY A 132 37.51 -9.34 -1.63
N ASN A 133 36.96 -10.08 -2.59
CA ASN A 133 36.39 -11.42 -2.36
C ASN A 133 37.46 -12.42 -1.83
N ASP A 134 38.73 -12.27 -2.26
CA ASP A 134 39.86 -13.06 -1.80
C ASP A 134 40.30 -12.76 -0.36
N GLN A 135 39.85 -11.64 0.21
CA GLN A 135 40.12 -11.22 1.58
C GLN A 135 39.11 -11.71 2.60
N LEU A 136 38.03 -12.33 2.13
CA LEU A 136 36.90 -12.78 2.96
C LEU A 136 37.34 -13.95 3.87
N LYS A 137 37.15 -13.77 5.17
CA LYS A 137 37.39 -14.80 6.20
C LYS A 137 36.05 -15.37 6.66
N ARG A 138 36.06 -16.61 7.15
CA ARG A 138 34.87 -17.18 7.81
C ARG A 138 34.40 -16.27 8.93
N GLY A 139 33.11 -16.00 8.98
CA GLY A 139 32.54 -15.12 9.98
C GLY A 139 31.01 -15.07 9.91
N LYS A 140 30.41 -14.34 10.85
CA LYS A 140 28.94 -14.14 10.86
C LYS A 140 28.50 -12.89 10.12
N PHE A 141 29.42 -11.95 9.87
CA PHE A 141 29.11 -10.61 9.42
C PHE A 141 30.03 -10.18 8.28
N VAL A 142 29.46 -9.54 7.27
CA VAL A 142 30.20 -8.94 6.15
C VAL A 142 29.60 -7.60 5.77
N ILE A 143 30.43 -6.62 5.41
CA ILE A 143 30.05 -5.32 4.89
C ILE A 143 30.23 -5.32 3.37
N VAL A 144 29.20 -4.89 2.65
CA VAL A 144 29.20 -4.75 1.18
C VAL A 144 29.11 -3.29 0.83
N THR A 145 30.16 -2.75 0.18
CA THR A 145 30.22 -1.36 -0.28
C THR A 145 29.84 -1.24 -1.75
N GLU A 146 29.56 -0.03 -2.22
CA GLU A 146 29.24 0.23 -3.62
C GLU A 146 30.49 0.28 -4.50
N GLY A 147 31.56 0.89 -4.00
CA GLY A 147 32.81 1.11 -4.72
C GLY A 147 34.02 0.43 -4.08
N GLU A 148 35.06 0.20 -4.91
CA GLU A 148 36.32 -0.40 -4.46
C GLU A 148 37.03 0.51 -3.44
N GLU A 149 36.98 1.83 -3.66
CA GLU A 149 37.58 2.83 -2.77
C GLU A 149 36.88 2.88 -1.42
N ASP A 150 35.55 2.70 -1.41
CA ASP A 150 34.78 2.62 -0.17
C ASP A 150 35.04 1.33 0.60
N CYS A 151 35.31 0.23 -0.11
CA CYS A 151 35.75 -1.02 0.50
C CYS A 151 37.09 -0.83 1.27
N LEU A 152 38.07 -0.22 0.62
CA LEU A 152 39.38 0.07 1.24
C LEU A 152 39.23 1.06 2.41
N ALA A 153 38.44 2.11 2.23
CA ALA A 153 38.18 3.12 3.26
C ALA A 153 37.47 2.51 4.49
N ALA A 154 36.46 1.70 4.27
CA ALA A 154 35.75 0.98 5.32
C ALA A 154 36.67 0.05 6.09
N LYS A 155 37.49 -0.73 5.37
CA LYS A 155 38.48 -1.63 6.00
C LYS A 155 39.47 -0.87 6.88
N TYR A 156 40.04 0.22 6.38
CA TYR A 156 40.96 1.04 7.15
C TYR A 156 40.33 1.69 8.38
N MET A 157 39.11 2.27 8.23
CA MET A 157 38.41 2.87 9.37
C MET A 157 38.11 1.86 10.46
N LEU A 158 37.72 0.63 10.09
CA LEU A 158 37.50 -0.46 11.04
C LEU A 158 38.75 -0.87 11.75
N GLU A 159 39.91 -0.97 11.03
CA GLU A 159 41.22 -1.25 11.63
C GLU A 159 41.61 -0.19 12.66
N GLN A 160 41.38 1.10 12.35
CA GLN A 160 41.65 2.20 13.30
C GLN A 160 40.75 2.11 14.56
N CYS A 161 39.60 1.47 14.46
CA CYS A 161 38.71 1.17 15.60
C CYS A 161 39.01 -0.20 16.25
N GLY A 162 40.10 -0.87 15.89
CA GLY A 162 40.50 -2.18 16.43
C GLY A 162 39.58 -3.33 16.00
N LYS A 163 38.95 -3.23 14.82
CA LYS A 163 38.02 -4.24 14.29
C LYS A 163 38.51 -4.84 12.98
N ASP A 164 38.43 -6.16 12.88
CA ASP A 164 38.77 -6.93 11.67
C ASP A 164 37.50 -7.53 11.04
N TYR A 165 36.63 -6.66 10.51
CA TYR A 165 35.41 -7.13 9.80
C TYR A 165 35.72 -7.41 8.33
N ASN A 166 34.95 -8.34 7.76
CA ASN A 166 34.99 -8.62 6.34
C ASN A 166 34.33 -7.47 5.57
N VAL A 167 35.03 -6.97 4.55
CA VAL A 167 34.52 -5.92 3.67
C VAL A 167 34.75 -6.33 2.22
N VAL A 168 33.75 -6.16 1.37
CA VAL A 168 33.81 -6.46 -0.06
C VAL A 168 33.00 -5.41 -0.80
N SER A 169 33.30 -5.12 -2.06
CA SER A 169 32.46 -4.24 -2.87
C SER A 169 31.83 -4.96 -4.05
N ILE A 170 30.68 -4.45 -4.51
CA ILE A 170 30.10 -4.86 -5.78
C ILE A 170 30.96 -4.41 -6.96
N ALA A 171 30.93 -5.15 -8.08
CA ALA A 171 31.78 -4.86 -9.23
C ALA A 171 31.26 -3.72 -10.12
N ASP A 172 29.94 -3.62 -10.27
CA ASP A 172 29.29 -2.78 -11.27
C ASP A 172 28.81 -1.42 -10.76
N GLY A 173 28.91 -1.17 -9.42
CA GLY A 173 28.28 -0.03 -8.76
C GLY A 173 26.75 -0.13 -8.71
N ALA A 174 26.10 0.85 -8.07
CA ALA A 174 24.63 0.92 -8.03
C ALA A 174 24.07 1.38 -9.38
N SER A 175 22.88 0.86 -9.74
CA SER A 175 22.20 1.23 -10.97
C SER A 175 20.67 1.28 -10.78
N THR A 176 20.00 2.08 -11.60
CA THR A 176 18.52 2.18 -11.60
C THR A 176 17.83 1.01 -12.32
N GLY A 177 18.59 0.18 -13.02
CA GLY A 177 18.09 -0.94 -13.83
C GLY A 177 17.84 -2.25 -13.05
N GLY A 178 17.89 -2.20 -11.72
CA GLY A 178 17.76 -3.39 -10.85
C GLY A 178 19.11 -4.04 -10.50
N VAL A 179 19.05 -5.12 -9.73
CA VAL A 179 20.24 -5.82 -9.22
C VAL A 179 20.98 -6.52 -10.36
N SER A 180 22.24 -6.15 -10.60
CA SER A 180 23.08 -6.69 -11.66
C SER A 180 23.36 -8.20 -11.50
N LYS A 181 23.82 -8.85 -12.57
CA LYS A 181 24.22 -10.26 -12.52
C LYS A 181 25.41 -10.49 -11.57
N ASN A 182 26.41 -9.60 -11.62
CA ASN A 182 27.62 -9.72 -10.78
C ASN A 182 27.28 -9.48 -9.31
N THR A 183 26.48 -8.45 -9.01
CA THR A 183 25.95 -8.24 -7.65
C THR A 183 25.13 -9.43 -7.18
N SER A 184 24.31 -10.00 -8.07
CA SER A 184 23.50 -11.19 -7.73
C SER A 184 24.37 -12.40 -7.39
N ALA A 185 25.42 -12.66 -8.15
CA ALA A 185 26.35 -13.76 -7.87
C ALA A 185 27.09 -13.56 -6.54
N LEU A 186 27.59 -12.34 -6.28
CA LEU A 186 28.24 -11.99 -5.03
C LEU A 186 27.28 -12.17 -3.84
N MET A 187 26.06 -11.64 -3.91
CA MET A 187 25.09 -11.74 -2.81
C MET A 187 24.69 -13.19 -2.50
N GLN A 188 24.55 -14.03 -3.53
CA GLN A 188 24.31 -15.47 -3.35
C GLN A 188 25.46 -16.19 -2.67
N LEU A 189 26.70 -15.82 -3.01
CA LEU A 189 27.89 -16.35 -2.34
C LEU A 189 27.92 -15.93 -0.86
N LEU A 190 27.75 -14.63 -0.60
CA LEU A 190 27.78 -14.09 0.76
C LEU A 190 26.66 -14.66 1.64
N ALA A 191 25.45 -14.86 1.11
CA ALA A 191 24.33 -15.43 1.85
C ALA A 191 24.56 -16.88 2.29
N LYS A 192 25.43 -17.63 1.60
CA LYS A 192 25.87 -18.98 2.02
C LYS A 192 26.90 -18.96 3.14
N GLN A 193 27.70 -17.89 3.24
CA GLN A 193 28.86 -17.83 4.13
C GLN A 193 28.60 -16.98 5.38
N TYR A 194 27.69 -16.00 5.32
CA TYR A 194 27.46 -15.02 6.37
C TYR A 194 25.99 -15.00 6.78
N ALA A 195 25.76 -14.96 8.09
CA ALA A 195 24.41 -14.82 8.64
C ALA A 195 23.87 -13.40 8.48
N VAL A 196 24.75 -12.39 8.50
CA VAL A 196 24.39 -10.97 8.39
C VAL A 196 25.22 -10.30 7.31
N ILE A 197 24.55 -9.67 6.37
CA ILE A 197 25.15 -8.86 5.29
C ILE A 197 24.75 -7.41 5.49
N CYS A 198 25.71 -6.52 5.68
CA CYS A 198 25.50 -5.11 5.93
C CYS A 198 25.80 -4.30 4.66
N LEU A 199 24.79 -3.68 4.07
CA LEU A 199 24.90 -2.87 2.86
C LEU A 199 25.34 -1.46 3.21
N CYS A 200 26.50 -1.05 2.71
CA CYS A 200 27.13 0.24 2.89
C CYS A 200 27.27 0.91 1.52
N PHE A 201 26.15 1.31 0.92
CA PHE A 201 26.13 1.97 -0.38
C PHE A 201 26.09 3.50 -0.23
N ASP A 202 26.24 4.21 -1.34
CA ASP A 202 26.22 5.67 -1.35
C ASP A 202 24.94 6.23 -0.74
N MET A 203 25.06 7.34 -0.01
CA MET A 203 23.90 7.99 0.64
C MET A 203 23.04 8.83 -0.31
N ASP A 204 23.35 8.80 -1.61
CA ASP A 204 22.50 9.42 -2.62
C ASP A 204 21.25 8.57 -2.95
N LEU A 205 20.36 9.13 -3.78
CA LEU A 205 19.10 8.49 -4.12
C LEU A 205 19.29 7.14 -4.84
N VAL A 206 20.32 7.03 -5.68
CA VAL A 206 20.59 5.81 -6.47
C VAL A 206 21.12 4.71 -5.56
N GLY A 207 22.14 5.01 -4.72
CA GLY A 207 22.72 4.05 -3.79
C GLY A 207 21.69 3.52 -2.78
N ARG A 208 20.85 4.40 -2.22
CA ARG A 208 19.77 4.00 -1.29
C ARG A 208 18.72 3.12 -1.97
N SER A 209 18.29 3.50 -3.17
CA SER A 209 17.32 2.71 -3.94
C SER A 209 17.88 1.33 -4.27
N TYR A 210 19.17 1.27 -4.64
CA TYR A 210 19.83 0.01 -4.95
C TYR A 210 20.03 -0.86 -3.71
N ALA A 211 20.40 -0.26 -2.56
CA ALA A 211 20.49 -0.97 -1.27
C ALA A 211 19.16 -1.63 -0.91
N ASN A 212 18.04 -0.89 -1.05
CA ASN A 212 16.71 -1.44 -0.81
C ASN A 212 16.35 -2.57 -1.79
N ALA A 213 16.69 -2.43 -3.07
CA ALA A 213 16.44 -3.47 -4.08
C ALA A 213 17.23 -4.76 -3.78
N VAL A 214 18.51 -4.64 -3.40
CA VAL A 214 19.35 -5.75 -2.98
C VAL A 214 18.78 -6.38 -1.70
N ALA A 215 18.47 -5.58 -0.69
CA ALA A 215 17.94 -6.06 0.58
C ALA A 215 16.61 -6.79 0.40
N LYS A 216 15.68 -6.23 -0.37
CA LYS A 216 14.38 -6.86 -0.70
C LYS A 216 14.55 -8.22 -1.36
N ARG A 217 15.52 -8.34 -2.28
CA ARG A 217 15.74 -9.59 -3.03
C ARG A 217 16.37 -10.70 -2.19
N TYR A 218 17.28 -10.33 -1.27
CA TYR A 218 18.09 -11.31 -0.53
C TYR A 218 17.69 -11.49 0.94
N SER A 219 16.80 -10.66 1.48
CA SER A 219 16.25 -10.82 2.84
C SER A 219 15.59 -12.18 3.13
N PRO A 220 15.03 -12.92 2.14
CA PRO A 220 14.52 -14.28 2.39
C PRO A 220 15.59 -15.32 2.71
N ILE A 221 16.87 -15.05 2.40
CA ILE A 221 17.96 -16.05 2.54
C ILE A 221 19.10 -15.60 3.45
N ALA A 222 19.16 -14.32 3.87
CA ALA A 222 20.15 -13.79 4.80
C ALA A 222 19.59 -12.58 5.55
N GLU A 223 20.09 -12.31 6.75
CA GLU A 223 19.78 -11.05 7.43
C GLU A 223 20.49 -9.90 6.73
N LEU A 224 19.74 -9.00 6.11
CA LEU A 224 20.24 -7.80 5.47
C LEU A 224 20.12 -6.61 6.43
N ARG A 225 21.18 -5.82 6.53
CA ARG A 225 21.19 -4.55 7.25
C ARG A 225 21.58 -3.43 6.29
N ILE A 226 21.00 -2.26 6.45
CA ILE A 226 21.31 -1.07 5.64
C ILE A 226 21.92 -0.03 6.56
N MET A 227 23.13 0.42 6.20
CA MET A 227 23.82 1.50 6.90
C MET A 227 23.24 2.85 6.46
N SER A 228 23.21 3.80 7.39
CA SER A 228 22.90 5.19 7.11
C SER A 228 23.65 6.10 8.09
N TRP A 229 24.07 7.26 7.59
CA TRP A 229 24.67 8.34 8.39
C TRP A 229 24.10 9.72 8.04
N ASP A 230 22.82 9.79 7.72
CA ASP A 230 22.10 11.01 7.32
C ASP A 230 22.16 12.14 8.36
N ASN A 231 22.28 11.79 9.62
CA ASN A 231 22.30 12.75 10.73
C ASN A 231 23.70 13.39 10.96
N ILE A 232 24.68 13.07 10.12
CA ILE A 232 26.04 13.58 10.26
C ILE A 232 26.23 14.84 9.43
N LYS A 233 26.54 15.96 10.09
CA LYS A 233 26.80 17.22 9.41
C LYS A 233 27.99 17.10 8.43
N GLY A 234 27.82 17.60 7.22
CA GLY A 234 28.79 17.62 6.14
C GLY A 234 28.34 16.86 4.91
N ASN A 235 29.09 17.04 3.81
CA ASN A 235 28.84 16.29 2.56
C ASN A 235 29.49 14.90 2.68
N ASN A 236 28.78 13.92 3.23
CA ASN A 236 29.27 12.57 3.46
C ASN A 236 28.46 11.62 2.56
N LYS A 237 28.80 11.57 1.28
CA LYS A 237 28.09 10.74 0.31
C LYS A 237 28.42 9.25 0.48
N ASP A 238 29.71 8.94 0.69
CA ASP A 238 30.26 7.59 0.70
C ASP A 238 31.20 7.34 1.90
N ALA A 239 31.65 6.10 2.06
CA ALA A 239 32.58 5.72 3.14
C ALA A 239 33.92 6.43 3.03
N ASN A 240 34.41 6.70 1.82
CA ASN A 240 35.67 7.40 1.60
C ASN A 240 35.58 8.86 2.02
N ASP A 241 34.45 9.51 1.89
CA ASP A 241 34.23 10.86 2.41
C ASP A 241 34.34 10.93 3.93
N LEU A 242 33.86 9.93 4.66
CA LEU A 242 34.04 9.81 6.11
C LEU A 242 35.50 9.62 6.48
N LEU A 243 36.22 8.77 5.73
CA LEU A 243 37.66 8.55 5.94
C LEU A 243 38.45 9.85 5.77
N LYS A 244 38.25 10.60 4.69
CA LYS A 244 38.93 11.88 4.43
C LYS A 244 38.73 12.92 5.53
N GLN A 245 37.61 12.81 6.28
CA GLN A 245 37.29 13.68 7.41
C GLN A 245 37.76 13.11 8.76
N GLY A 246 38.48 11.97 8.78
CA GLY A 246 38.92 11.32 10.01
C GLY A 246 37.81 10.75 10.89
N LYS A 247 36.61 10.53 10.33
CA LYS A 247 35.39 10.11 11.07
C LYS A 247 35.34 8.59 11.27
N HIS A 248 36.41 7.94 11.71
CA HIS A 248 36.51 6.49 11.85
C HIS A 248 35.47 5.93 12.82
N GLN A 249 35.31 6.55 13.99
CA GLN A 249 34.34 6.13 15.01
C GLN A 249 32.91 6.27 14.51
N VAL A 250 32.61 7.31 13.75
CA VAL A 250 31.30 7.56 13.16
C VAL A 250 30.91 6.43 12.20
N PHE A 251 31.84 6.00 11.36
CA PHE A 251 31.64 4.86 10.47
C PHE A 251 31.36 3.57 11.27
N PHE A 252 32.16 3.28 12.28
CA PHE A 252 31.99 2.11 13.13
C PHE A 252 30.64 2.13 13.87
N ASP A 253 30.23 3.30 14.39
CA ASP A 253 28.92 3.46 15.02
C ASP A 253 27.76 3.23 14.02
N ALA A 254 27.91 3.66 12.76
CA ALA A 254 26.94 3.41 11.71
C ALA A 254 26.83 1.91 11.36
N VAL A 255 27.95 1.16 11.38
CA VAL A 255 27.91 -0.31 11.24
C VAL A 255 27.09 -0.95 12.35
N ASN A 256 27.31 -0.54 13.61
CA ASN A 256 26.61 -1.11 14.76
C ASN A 256 25.12 -0.72 14.80
N LYS A 257 24.78 0.46 14.28
CA LYS A 257 23.40 0.99 14.22
C LYS A 257 22.69 0.66 12.90
N ALA A 258 23.33 -0.11 12.01
CA ALA A 258 22.74 -0.49 10.74
C ALA A 258 21.40 -1.19 10.95
N LYS A 259 20.35 -0.63 10.34
CA LYS A 259 18.97 -1.12 10.51
C LYS A 259 18.78 -2.41 9.73
N LYS A 260 18.20 -3.41 10.40
CA LYS A 260 17.78 -4.63 9.73
C LYS A 260 16.72 -4.28 8.69
N TYR A 261 16.92 -4.78 7.48
CA TYR A 261 15.92 -4.62 6.42
C TYR A 261 14.65 -5.38 6.81
N GLN A 262 13.54 -4.70 6.70
CA GLN A 262 12.21 -5.23 6.99
C GLN A 262 11.37 -5.17 5.72
N LEU A 263 10.64 -6.23 5.44
CA LEU A 263 9.66 -6.22 4.35
C LEU A 263 8.56 -5.21 4.68
N ASP A 264 8.14 -4.42 3.69
CA ASP A 264 7.04 -3.44 3.85
C ASP A 264 5.74 -4.07 4.36
N SER A 265 5.58 -5.39 4.12
CA SER A 265 4.43 -6.18 4.54
C SER A 265 4.53 -6.78 5.95
N ALA A 266 5.64 -6.55 6.69
CA ALA A 266 5.88 -7.12 8.01
C ALA A 266 6.29 -6.05 9.02
N LEU A 267 5.67 -6.08 10.21
CA LEU A 267 6.01 -5.20 11.34
C LEU A 267 6.60 -6.02 12.49
N TYR A 268 7.59 -5.49 13.19
CA TYR A 268 8.01 -6.04 14.47
C TYR A 268 7.01 -5.63 15.56
N SER A 269 6.95 -6.42 16.63
CA SER A 269 6.08 -6.14 17.78
C SER A 269 6.22 -4.72 18.31
N ASP A 270 7.45 -4.20 18.36
CA ASP A 270 7.78 -2.87 18.88
C ASP A 270 7.33 -1.72 17.95
N ASP A 271 7.06 -2.04 16.68
CA ASP A 271 6.58 -1.07 15.68
C ASP A 271 5.04 -0.98 15.66
N ILE A 272 4.34 -1.85 16.42
CA ILE A 272 2.89 -1.89 16.46
C ILE A 272 2.40 -0.92 17.54
N ALA A 273 1.87 0.22 17.10
CA ALA A 273 1.26 1.20 17.98
C ALA A 273 -0.19 0.81 18.36
N GLY A 274 -0.70 1.40 19.43
CA GLY A 274 -2.13 1.32 19.80
C GLY A 274 -2.56 0.06 20.54
N CYS A 275 -1.63 -0.84 20.90
CA CYS A 275 -1.97 -2.09 21.59
C CYS A 275 -2.66 -1.91 22.96
N TYR A 276 -2.51 -0.75 23.58
CA TYR A 276 -3.13 -0.40 24.86
C TYR A 276 -4.23 0.66 24.72
N GLU A 277 -4.60 1.00 23.48
CA GLU A 277 -5.69 1.93 23.23
C GLU A 277 -7.03 1.18 23.23
N PRO A 278 -8.08 1.72 23.89
CA PRO A 278 -9.40 1.13 23.82
C PRO A 278 -9.96 1.24 22.41
N ILE A 279 -10.84 0.31 22.02
CA ILE A 279 -11.60 0.41 20.79
C ILE A 279 -12.36 1.73 20.78
N LYS A 280 -12.14 2.56 19.75
CA LYS A 280 -12.85 3.84 19.60
C LYS A 280 -14.35 3.60 19.48
N GLU A 281 -15.15 4.36 20.23
CA GLU A 281 -16.59 4.33 20.04
C GLU A 281 -16.96 4.82 18.64
N GLY A 282 -17.91 4.12 18.00
CA GLY A 282 -18.44 4.49 16.70
C GLY A 282 -19.55 5.54 16.79
N VAL A 283 -20.01 6.02 15.64
CA VAL A 283 -21.20 6.88 15.53
C VAL A 283 -22.41 6.08 15.98
N LYS A 284 -23.07 6.53 17.04
CA LYS A 284 -24.27 5.88 17.58
C LYS A 284 -25.50 6.29 16.79
N VAL A 285 -26.48 5.42 16.71
CA VAL A 285 -27.79 5.67 16.10
C VAL A 285 -28.83 5.75 17.21
N PRO A 286 -29.24 6.95 17.65
CA PRO A 286 -30.13 7.14 18.80
C PRO A 286 -31.48 6.42 18.67
N SER A 287 -31.94 6.22 17.45
CA SER A 287 -33.19 5.50 17.15
C SER A 287 -33.17 4.02 17.58
N PHE A 288 -31.96 3.42 17.75
CA PHE A 288 -31.81 1.98 18.02
C PHE A 288 -30.81 1.72 19.19
N PRO A 289 -31.24 1.91 20.45
CA PRO A 289 -30.34 1.82 21.62
C PRO A 289 -29.71 0.43 21.83
N CYS A 290 -30.48 -0.66 21.64
CA CYS A 290 -29.94 -2.01 21.81
C CYS A 290 -28.96 -2.35 20.68
N LEU A 291 -29.20 -1.87 19.45
CA LEU A 291 -28.23 -1.98 18.36
C LEU A 291 -26.89 -1.30 18.74
N ASN A 292 -26.95 -0.10 19.32
CA ASN A 292 -25.76 0.58 19.82
C ASN A 292 -25.04 -0.21 20.93
N SER A 293 -25.81 -0.89 21.80
CA SER A 293 -25.24 -1.68 22.88
C SER A 293 -24.43 -2.88 22.39
N ILE A 294 -24.87 -3.49 21.26
CA ILE A 294 -24.21 -4.63 20.63
C ILE A 294 -23.05 -4.16 19.75
N THR A 295 -23.25 -3.14 18.90
CA THR A 295 -22.24 -2.71 17.91
C THR A 295 -21.20 -1.76 18.52
N LYS A 296 -21.53 -1.06 19.61
CA LYS A 296 -20.80 0.09 20.15
C LYS A 296 -20.72 1.27 19.17
N GLY A 297 -21.72 1.39 18.29
CA GLY A 297 -21.77 2.35 17.18
C GLY A 297 -21.03 1.88 15.94
N PHE A 298 -21.03 2.69 14.88
CA PHE A 298 -20.42 2.41 13.58
C PHE A 298 -19.15 3.23 13.42
N ARG A 299 -18.03 2.55 13.10
CA ARG A 299 -16.69 3.17 13.05
C ARG A 299 -16.23 3.37 11.63
N GLY A 300 -15.42 4.38 11.43
CA GLY A 300 -14.69 4.53 10.17
C GLY A 300 -13.86 3.29 9.83
N GLY A 301 -13.86 2.89 8.56
CA GLY A 301 -13.24 1.66 8.06
C GLY A 301 -14.11 0.42 8.18
N GLU A 302 -15.26 0.49 8.84
CA GLU A 302 -16.18 -0.65 8.91
C GLU A 302 -17.05 -0.76 7.66
N ILE A 303 -17.24 -2.01 7.23
CA ILE A 303 -18.20 -2.40 6.18
C ILE A 303 -19.38 -3.08 6.88
N VAL A 304 -20.55 -2.47 6.76
CA VAL A 304 -21.79 -2.90 7.41
C VAL A 304 -22.75 -3.40 6.35
N ILE A 305 -23.13 -4.66 6.45
CA ILE A 305 -24.16 -5.26 5.58
C ILE A 305 -25.52 -5.14 6.25
N ILE A 306 -26.52 -4.65 5.49
CA ILE A 306 -27.91 -4.64 5.88
C ILE A 306 -28.68 -5.60 4.99
N THR A 307 -29.37 -6.54 5.61
CA THR A 307 -30.23 -7.48 4.87
C THR A 307 -31.59 -7.62 5.53
N ALA A 308 -32.57 -8.03 4.78
CA ALA A 308 -33.90 -8.27 5.30
C ALA A 308 -34.67 -9.28 4.44
N LEU A 309 -35.63 -9.93 5.08
CA LEU A 309 -36.70 -10.62 4.34
C LEU A 309 -37.48 -9.63 3.45
N PRO A 310 -38.13 -10.09 2.38
CA PRO A 310 -39.01 -9.25 1.56
C PRO A 310 -40.04 -8.48 2.39
N GLY A 311 -40.13 -7.17 2.16
CA GLY A 311 -40.98 -6.29 2.97
C GLY A 311 -40.48 -5.98 4.38
N GLY A 312 -39.25 -6.37 4.74
CA GLY A 312 -38.64 -6.13 6.06
C GLY A 312 -38.16 -4.70 6.31
N GLY A 313 -38.37 -3.75 5.35
CA GLY A 313 -38.15 -2.33 5.57
C GLY A 313 -36.69 -1.88 5.47
N LYS A 314 -35.84 -2.55 4.65
CA LYS A 314 -34.40 -2.18 4.49
C LYS A 314 -34.18 -0.69 4.23
N THR A 315 -34.80 -0.14 3.19
CA THR A 315 -34.65 1.27 2.80
C THR A 315 -35.16 2.22 3.88
N THR A 316 -36.24 1.87 4.57
CA THR A 316 -36.76 2.68 5.70
C THR A 316 -35.81 2.65 6.90
N PHE A 317 -35.24 1.49 7.20
CA PHE A 317 -34.23 1.33 8.25
C PHE A 317 -32.95 2.12 7.93
N MET A 318 -32.45 2.01 6.70
CA MET A 318 -31.29 2.79 6.28
C MET A 318 -31.58 4.29 6.35
N ARG A 319 -32.75 4.73 5.89
CA ARG A 319 -33.15 6.14 5.99
C ARG A 319 -33.19 6.66 7.43
N GLN A 320 -33.57 5.83 8.40
CA GLN A 320 -33.51 6.19 9.80
C GLN A 320 -32.05 6.31 10.32
N ILE A 321 -31.16 5.41 9.90
CA ILE A 321 -29.72 5.49 10.23
C ILE A 321 -29.11 6.74 9.61
N GLU A 322 -29.39 7.00 8.34
CA GLU A 322 -28.94 8.21 7.63
C GLU A 322 -29.40 9.49 8.34
N TYR A 323 -30.66 9.53 8.75
CA TYR A 323 -31.20 10.63 9.54
C TYR A 323 -30.43 10.83 10.85
N ASP A 324 -30.18 9.74 11.59
CA ASP A 324 -29.42 9.78 12.86
C ASP A 324 -27.97 10.27 12.66
N PHE A 325 -27.33 9.92 11.54
CA PHE A 325 -26.00 10.42 11.17
C PHE A 325 -26.03 11.91 10.84
N LEU A 326 -26.96 12.35 10.00
CA LEU A 326 -27.10 13.77 9.63
C LEU A 326 -27.39 14.65 10.84
N MET A 327 -28.20 14.16 11.80
CA MET A 327 -28.48 14.89 13.03
C MET A 327 -27.24 15.10 13.90
N GLN A 328 -26.20 14.28 13.73
CA GLN A 328 -24.89 14.39 14.38
C GLN A 328 -23.84 15.10 13.49
N ASP A 329 -24.26 15.88 12.49
CA ASP A 329 -23.43 16.63 11.56
C ASP A 329 -22.45 15.73 10.76
N LYS A 330 -22.86 14.48 10.48
CA LYS A 330 -22.07 13.54 9.71
C LYS A 330 -22.34 13.69 8.21
N LYS A 331 -21.28 13.75 7.41
CA LYS A 331 -21.35 13.86 5.95
C LYS A 331 -21.62 12.49 5.33
N ILE A 332 -22.64 12.39 4.47
CA ILE A 332 -23.06 11.13 3.84
C ILE A 332 -22.91 11.19 2.32
N GLY A 333 -22.38 10.12 1.73
CA GLY A 333 -22.46 9.81 0.30
C GLY A 333 -23.61 8.84 0.04
N PHE A 334 -24.68 9.30 -0.63
CA PHE A 334 -25.86 8.50 -0.96
C PHE A 334 -25.71 7.88 -2.35
N ILE A 335 -25.66 6.56 -2.42
CA ILE A 335 -25.68 5.76 -3.66
C ILE A 335 -26.94 4.90 -3.62
N HIS A 336 -28.12 5.54 -3.80
CA HIS A 336 -29.42 4.89 -3.80
C HIS A 336 -29.83 4.59 -5.25
N LEU A 337 -29.73 3.34 -5.64
CA LEU A 337 -29.93 2.92 -7.03
C LEU A 337 -31.38 2.44 -7.30
N GLU A 338 -32.19 2.27 -6.26
CA GLU A 338 -33.60 1.83 -6.37
C GLU A 338 -34.57 3.00 -6.26
N GLU A 339 -34.13 4.18 -5.86
CA GLU A 339 -34.99 5.36 -5.77
C GLU A 339 -34.28 6.63 -6.26
N THR A 340 -35.08 7.59 -6.75
CA THR A 340 -34.51 8.85 -7.28
C THR A 340 -33.86 9.69 -6.20
N VAL A 341 -32.82 10.43 -6.56
CA VAL A 341 -32.13 11.38 -5.65
C VAL A 341 -33.13 12.35 -5.01
N THR A 342 -34.15 12.76 -5.76
CA THR A 342 -35.24 13.62 -5.25
C THR A 342 -36.01 12.91 -4.13
N LYS A 343 -36.35 11.63 -4.31
CA LYS A 343 -37.11 10.83 -3.32
C LYS A 343 -36.25 10.59 -2.07
N THR A 344 -34.96 10.32 -2.24
CA THR A 344 -34.01 10.19 -1.13
C THR A 344 -33.97 11.48 -0.30
N LYS A 345 -33.77 12.63 -0.94
CA LYS A 345 -33.76 13.93 -0.24
C LYS A 345 -35.12 14.21 0.43
N GLN A 346 -36.24 13.97 -0.25
CA GLN A 346 -37.58 14.11 0.32
C GLN A 346 -37.77 13.22 1.55
N GLY A 347 -37.18 12.03 1.56
CA GLY A 347 -37.20 11.11 2.71
C GLY A 347 -36.56 11.72 3.96
N MET A 348 -35.40 12.38 3.82
CA MET A 348 -34.73 13.07 4.93
C MET A 348 -35.55 14.24 5.46
N LEU A 349 -36.08 15.07 4.54
CA LEU A 349 -36.91 16.23 4.90
C LEU A 349 -38.24 15.81 5.56
N ALA A 350 -38.83 14.73 5.09
CA ALA A 350 -40.07 14.16 5.65
C ALA A 350 -39.84 13.68 7.10
N LEU A 351 -38.77 12.96 7.37
CA LEU A 351 -38.40 12.57 8.73
C LEU A 351 -38.18 13.78 9.62
N ALA A 352 -37.42 14.76 9.17
CA ALA A 352 -37.19 16.00 9.93
C ALA A 352 -38.52 16.73 10.23
N GLY A 353 -39.45 16.73 9.29
CA GLY A 353 -40.78 17.32 9.45
C GLY A 353 -41.77 16.45 10.24
N LYS A 354 -41.34 15.27 10.71
CA LYS A 354 -42.17 14.27 11.38
C LYS A 354 -43.43 13.94 10.56
N MET A 355 -43.24 13.72 9.26
CA MET A 355 -44.25 13.35 8.30
C MET A 355 -43.91 12.06 7.59
N PRO A 356 -44.86 11.15 7.32
CA PRO A 356 -44.57 10.00 6.47
C PRO A 356 -44.28 10.47 5.03
N LEU A 357 -43.35 9.81 4.34
CA LEU A 357 -42.87 10.22 3.02
C LEU A 357 -44.01 10.34 1.98
N TRP A 358 -45.05 9.46 2.06
CA TRP A 358 -46.18 9.55 1.15
C TRP A 358 -46.97 10.84 1.32
N ALA A 359 -47.18 11.30 2.59
CA ALA A 359 -47.89 12.55 2.88
C ALA A 359 -47.06 13.76 2.45
N TRP A 360 -45.72 13.73 2.72
CA TRP A 360 -44.80 14.74 2.21
C TRP A 360 -44.87 14.89 0.69
N ARG A 361 -44.88 13.77 -0.04
CA ARG A 361 -44.94 13.80 -1.51
C ARG A 361 -46.26 14.26 -2.08
N GLN A 362 -47.36 14.06 -1.34
CA GLN A 362 -48.66 14.57 -1.75
C GLN A 362 -48.83 16.06 -1.49
N ASN A 363 -48.40 16.53 -0.33
CA ASN A 363 -48.54 17.93 0.09
C ASN A 363 -47.31 18.38 0.91
N PRO A 364 -46.20 18.70 0.26
CA PRO A 364 -45.01 19.17 0.96
C PRO A 364 -45.27 20.52 1.62
N PRO A 365 -44.83 20.74 2.87
CA PRO A 365 -44.94 22.04 3.53
C PRO A 365 -44.13 23.10 2.78
N ALA A 366 -44.57 24.36 2.83
CA ALA A 366 -43.79 25.44 2.24
C ALA A 366 -42.45 25.63 2.97
N ARG A 367 -41.44 26.03 2.23
CA ARG A 367 -40.10 26.32 2.81
C ARG A 367 -40.22 27.37 3.91
N GLY A 368 -39.45 27.20 4.98
CA GLY A 368 -39.44 28.12 6.13
C GLY A 368 -40.59 27.89 7.11
N THR A 369 -41.49 26.92 6.89
CA THR A 369 -42.64 26.67 7.78
C THR A 369 -42.31 25.69 8.91
N ILE A 370 -41.34 24.84 8.74
CA ILE A 370 -40.95 23.83 9.74
C ILE A 370 -39.44 23.99 10.01
N PRO A 371 -39.04 24.56 11.17
CA PRO A 371 -37.62 24.82 11.47
C PRO A 371 -36.72 23.59 11.41
N ALA A 372 -37.25 22.39 11.79
CA ALA A 372 -36.47 21.15 11.73
C ALA A 372 -36.21 20.71 10.28
N VAL A 373 -37.09 21.05 9.33
CA VAL A 373 -36.88 20.80 7.89
C VAL A 373 -35.80 21.72 7.33
N ASP A 374 -35.87 22.99 7.69
CA ASP A 374 -34.87 23.99 7.26
C ASP A 374 -33.48 23.61 7.81
N GLU A 375 -33.41 23.17 9.05
CA GLU A 375 -32.17 22.67 9.66
C GLU A 375 -31.63 21.42 8.94
N MET A 376 -32.50 20.46 8.56
CA MET A 376 -32.09 19.29 7.80
C MET A 376 -31.59 19.70 6.40
N GLU A 377 -32.25 20.64 5.73
CA GLU A 377 -31.80 21.17 4.44
C GLU A 377 -30.45 21.85 4.55
N ARG A 378 -30.23 22.60 5.63
CA ARG A 378 -28.93 23.21 5.97
C ARG A 378 -27.85 22.14 6.18
N LYS A 379 -28.12 21.11 6.99
CA LYS A 379 -27.19 20.00 7.25
C LYS A 379 -26.78 19.26 5.98
N LEU A 380 -27.74 18.98 5.11
CA LEU A 380 -27.47 18.34 3.81
C LEU A 380 -26.59 19.21 2.92
N LYS A 381 -26.82 20.54 2.89
CA LYS A 381 -26.11 21.47 2.04
C LYS A 381 -24.73 21.84 2.61
N GLU A 382 -24.68 22.32 3.84
CA GLU A 382 -23.45 22.80 4.48
C GLU A 382 -22.55 21.65 4.92
N GLY A 383 -23.13 20.50 5.34
CA GLY A 383 -22.41 19.26 5.59
C GLY A 383 -21.83 18.65 4.32
N GLY A 384 -22.23 19.16 3.14
CA GLY A 384 -21.68 18.73 1.85
C GLY A 384 -22.03 17.29 1.49
N SER A 385 -23.20 16.78 1.93
CA SER A 385 -23.65 15.42 1.56
C SER A 385 -23.86 15.32 0.05
N LEU A 386 -23.47 14.20 -0.54
CA LEU A 386 -23.52 13.96 -1.99
C LEU A 386 -24.55 12.90 -2.34
N PHE A 387 -25.24 13.13 -3.43
CA PHE A 387 -26.25 12.21 -3.99
C PHE A 387 -25.77 11.74 -5.36
N ILE A 388 -25.63 10.44 -5.53
CA ILE A 388 -25.31 9.84 -6.82
C ILE A 388 -26.65 9.52 -7.54
N PRO A 389 -26.84 9.99 -8.79
CA PRO A 389 -28.06 9.72 -9.54
C PRO A 389 -28.30 8.22 -9.74
N GLU A 390 -29.55 7.80 -9.64
CA GLU A 390 -30.00 6.41 -9.71
C GLU A 390 -29.78 5.77 -11.09
N ASP A 391 -29.71 6.58 -12.15
CA ASP A 391 -29.46 6.14 -13.53
C ASP A 391 -27.97 6.00 -13.86
N THR A 392 -27.08 6.26 -12.88
CA THR A 392 -25.64 6.11 -13.05
C THR A 392 -25.28 4.65 -13.27
N LYS A 393 -24.76 4.35 -14.47
CA LYS A 393 -24.25 3.00 -14.79
C LYS A 393 -22.82 2.85 -14.31
N PHE A 394 -22.63 1.94 -13.41
CA PHE A 394 -21.29 1.65 -12.88
C PHE A 394 -20.65 0.46 -13.56
N THR A 395 -19.38 0.61 -13.94
CA THR A 395 -18.45 -0.50 -14.07
C THR A 395 -17.84 -0.78 -12.69
N LEU A 396 -17.19 -1.93 -12.52
CA LEU A 396 -16.48 -2.25 -11.27
C LEU A 396 -15.44 -1.16 -10.90
N GLU A 397 -14.68 -0.68 -11.87
CA GLU A 397 -13.72 0.42 -11.65
C GLU A 397 -14.44 1.75 -11.37
N GLY A 398 -15.51 2.07 -12.08
CA GLY A 398 -16.26 3.30 -11.87
C GLY A 398 -16.85 3.42 -10.46
N ILE A 399 -17.40 2.33 -9.90
CA ILE A 399 -17.89 2.36 -8.52
C ILE A 399 -16.74 2.47 -7.51
N LYS A 400 -15.59 1.83 -7.75
CA LYS A 400 -14.41 1.97 -6.90
C LYS A 400 -13.89 3.40 -6.89
N ASP A 401 -13.81 4.05 -8.06
CA ASP A 401 -13.37 5.44 -8.17
C ASP A 401 -14.35 6.40 -7.49
N THR A 402 -15.66 6.14 -7.60
CA THR A 402 -16.68 6.89 -6.88
C THR A 402 -16.50 6.74 -5.36
N LEU A 403 -16.28 5.53 -4.86
CA LEU A 403 -16.03 5.30 -3.43
C LEU A 403 -14.75 6.00 -2.97
N ARG A 404 -13.66 5.91 -3.73
CA ARG A 404 -12.40 6.64 -3.43
C ARG A 404 -12.64 8.14 -3.37
N TYR A 405 -13.36 8.70 -4.35
CA TYR A 405 -13.70 10.12 -4.36
C TYR A 405 -14.48 10.52 -3.11
N LEU A 406 -15.52 9.76 -2.73
CA LEU A 406 -16.33 10.05 -1.54
C LEU A 406 -15.52 9.93 -0.23
N VAL A 407 -14.61 8.95 -0.14
CA VAL A 407 -13.79 8.71 1.05
C VAL A 407 -12.59 9.68 1.12
N ASP A 408 -11.82 9.79 0.03
CA ASP A 408 -10.51 10.43 0.05
C ASP A 408 -10.56 11.93 -0.28
N VAL A 409 -11.48 12.34 -1.14
CA VAL A 409 -11.62 13.75 -1.56
C VAL A 409 -12.71 14.44 -0.74
N GLU A 410 -13.91 13.87 -0.75
CA GLU A 410 -15.07 14.46 -0.08
C GLU A 410 -15.09 14.22 1.43
N LYS A 411 -14.29 13.27 1.93
CA LYS A 411 -14.19 12.96 3.37
C LYS A 411 -15.55 12.63 4.00
N CYS A 412 -16.37 11.84 3.32
CA CYS A 412 -17.63 11.37 3.87
C CYS A 412 -17.39 10.54 5.15
N ASP A 413 -18.20 10.75 6.18
CA ASP A 413 -18.22 9.93 7.40
C ASP A 413 -18.92 8.59 7.16
N ALA A 414 -19.92 8.57 6.27
CA ALA A 414 -20.62 7.37 5.86
C ALA A 414 -20.92 7.37 4.36
N ILE A 415 -20.97 6.17 3.75
CA ILE A 415 -21.48 5.93 2.41
C ILE A 415 -22.55 4.88 2.51
N VAL A 416 -23.69 5.10 1.85
CA VAL A 416 -24.81 4.14 1.79
C VAL A 416 -25.03 3.72 0.36
N LEU A 417 -24.90 2.40 0.11
CA LEU A 417 -25.15 1.77 -1.18
C LEU A 417 -26.42 0.90 -1.05
N ASP A 418 -27.52 1.33 -1.65
CA ASP A 418 -28.85 0.69 -1.56
C ASP A 418 -29.47 0.49 -2.95
N PRO A 419 -29.58 -0.75 -3.43
CA PRO A 419 -28.87 -1.98 -3.06
C PRO A 419 -27.70 -2.32 -4.02
N ILE A 420 -26.80 -3.18 -3.60
CA ILE A 420 -25.67 -3.64 -4.42
C ILE A 420 -26.09 -4.38 -5.70
N SER A 421 -27.26 -5.05 -5.68
CA SER A 421 -27.76 -5.82 -6.83
C SER A 421 -27.99 -4.99 -8.09
N TYR A 422 -28.16 -3.68 -7.97
CA TYR A 422 -28.31 -2.76 -9.12
C TYR A 422 -27.00 -2.39 -9.80
N LEU A 423 -25.86 -2.67 -9.15
CA LEU A 423 -24.54 -2.50 -9.77
C LEU A 423 -24.22 -3.58 -10.80
N VAL A 424 -24.93 -4.71 -10.75
CA VAL A 424 -24.71 -5.84 -11.65
C VAL A 424 -25.45 -5.59 -12.95
N ASN A 425 -24.72 -5.41 -14.04
CA ASN A 425 -25.31 -5.23 -15.36
C ASN A 425 -26.10 -6.47 -15.80
N ASP A 426 -27.17 -6.24 -16.54
CA ASP A 426 -28.19 -7.15 -17.09
C ASP A 426 -27.66 -8.29 -18.02
N ASN A 427 -26.41 -8.68 -17.91
CA ASN A 427 -25.83 -9.74 -18.75
C ASN A 427 -26.24 -11.17 -18.35
N GLY A 428 -27.38 -11.31 -17.64
CA GLY A 428 -28.27 -12.48 -17.67
C GLY A 428 -27.68 -13.83 -17.21
N LYS A 429 -26.52 -13.89 -16.57
CA LYS A 429 -25.97 -15.15 -16.03
C LYS A 429 -25.61 -14.98 -14.55
N ASP A 430 -26.22 -15.79 -13.69
CA ASP A 430 -25.98 -15.85 -12.23
C ASP A 430 -24.48 -15.91 -11.86
N GLU A 431 -23.64 -16.49 -12.70
CA GLU A 431 -22.19 -16.55 -12.50
C GLU A 431 -21.52 -15.18 -12.62
N GLY A 432 -21.95 -14.33 -13.57
CA GLY A 432 -21.40 -12.97 -13.73
C GLY A 432 -21.80 -12.05 -12.57
N GLU A 433 -23.02 -12.17 -12.06
CA GLU A 433 -23.48 -11.44 -10.86
C GLU A 433 -22.61 -11.80 -9.64
N ARG A 434 -22.38 -13.08 -9.42
CA ARG A 434 -21.59 -13.57 -8.29
C ARG A 434 -20.15 -13.10 -8.36
N GLN A 435 -19.51 -13.20 -9.52
CA GLN A 435 -18.13 -12.75 -9.70
C GLN A 435 -17.99 -11.25 -9.47
N PHE A 436 -18.91 -10.44 -10.00
CA PHE A 436 -18.91 -8.99 -9.77
C PHE A 436 -19.03 -8.66 -8.27
N ILE A 437 -19.91 -9.34 -7.55
CA ILE A 437 -20.09 -9.16 -6.10
C ILE A 437 -18.80 -9.53 -5.36
N ASP A 438 -18.17 -10.65 -5.70
CA ASP A 438 -16.92 -11.10 -5.08
C ASP A 438 -15.80 -10.08 -5.29
N ASP A 439 -15.63 -9.58 -6.51
CA ASP A 439 -14.62 -8.59 -6.87
C ASP A 439 -14.89 -7.23 -6.20
N PHE A 440 -16.15 -6.79 -6.21
CA PHE A 440 -16.55 -5.55 -5.54
C PHE A 440 -16.32 -5.63 -4.03
N MET A 441 -16.81 -6.68 -3.36
CA MET A 441 -16.62 -6.85 -1.92
C MET A 441 -15.14 -6.97 -1.55
N SER A 442 -14.35 -7.65 -2.38
CA SER A 442 -12.90 -7.74 -2.18
C SER A 442 -12.24 -6.37 -2.27
N SER A 443 -12.69 -5.49 -3.17
CA SER A 443 -12.17 -4.14 -3.31
C SER A 443 -12.49 -3.24 -2.11
N LEU A 444 -13.59 -3.48 -1.40
CA LEU A 444 -13.93 -2.71 -0.19
C LEU A 444 -12.89 -2.87 0.93
N ARG A 445 -12.00 -3.87 0.85
CA ARG A 445 -10.89 -4.02 1.81
C ARG A 445 -9.91 -2.85 1.79
N GLU A 446 -9.82 -2.12 0.69
CA GLU A 446 -8.97 -0.92 0.56
C GLU A 446 -9.39 0.18 1.55
N PHE A 447 -10.67 0.22 1.94
CA PHE A 447 -11.25 1.27 2.79
C PHE A 447 -11.22 0.93 4.30
N LYS A 448 -10.71 -0.23 4.70
CA LYS A 448 -10.72 -0.69 6.11
C LYS A 448 -9.91 0.17 7.08
N SER A 449 -8.92 0.91 6.60
CA SER A 449 -8.12 1.84 7.41
C SER A 449 -8.64 3.28 7.35
N GLY A 450 -9.75 3.51 6.64
CA GLY A 450 -10.31 4.83 6.42
C GLY A 450 -11.14 5.37 7.60
N SER A 451 -11.58 6.62 7.47
CA SER A 451 -12.47 7.30 8.42
C SER A 451 -13.96 7.12 8.11
N CYS A 452 -14.32 6.45 7.02
CA CYS A 452 -15.67 6.33 6.49
C CYS A 452 -16.28 4.96 6.78
N THR A 453 -17.51 4.92 7.27
CA THR A 453 -18.31 3.67 7.38
C THR A 453 -19.04 3.41 6.07
N ILE A 454 -18.96 2.20 5.53
CA ILE A 454 -19.65 1.84 4.28
C ILE A 454 -20.80 0.88 4.59
N PHE A 455 -22.03 1.35 4.41
CA PHE A 455 -23.24 0.55 4.50
C PHE A 455 -23.59 -0.01 3.13
N VAL A 456 -23.82 -1.32 3.06
CA VAL A 456 -24.19 -2.02 1.82
C VAL A 456 -25.48 -2.80 2.06
N VAL A 457 -26.52 -2.43 1.34
CA VAL A 457 -27.82 -3.13 1.39
C VAL A 457 -27.80 -4.31 0.42
N VAL A 458 -28.16 -5.47 0.94
CA VAL A 458 -28.09 -6.75 0.22
C VAL A 458 -29.44 -7.45 0.25
N HIS A 459 -29.84 -8.02 -0.89
CA HIS A 459 -31.02 -8.87 -0.96
C HIS A 459 -30.72 -10.28 -0.47
N MET A 460 -31.74 -10.90 0.12
CA MET A 460 -31.70 -12.31 0.51
C MET A 460 -32.02 -13.24 -0.68
N LYS A 461 -31.60 -14.49 -0.58
CA LYS A 461 -32.05 -15.56 -1.44
C LYS A 461 -33.56 -15.74 -1.25
N LYS A 462 -34.27 -16.04 -2.34
CA LYS A 462 -35.67 -16.45 -2.23
C LYS A 462 -35.73 -17.79 -1.48
N ARG A 463 -36.56 -17.85 -0.45
CA ARG A 463 -36.83 -19.08 0.29
C ARG A 463 -38.30 -19.06 0.73
N ASP A 464 -38.87 -20.26 0.98
CA ASP A 464 -40.18 -20.37 1.54
C ASP A 464 -40.18 -19.85 2.98
N MET A 465 -41.10 -18.93 3.29
CA MET A 465 -41.18 -18.28 4.62
C MET A 465 -41.96 -19.13 5.65
N VAL A 466 -42.33 -20.37 5.30
CA VAL A 466 -43.04 -21.27 6.22
C VAL A 466 -42.07 -22.30 6.77
N PRO A 467 -41.93 -22.44 8.09
CA PRO A 467 -41.07 -23.45 8.67
C PRO A 467 -41.43 -24.85 8.14
N PRO A 468 -40.44 -25.71 7.84
CA PRO A 468 -40.71 -27.04 7.27
C PRO A 468 -41.70 -27.90 8.06
N ARG A 469 -41.73 -27.74 9.40
CA ARG A 469 -42.68 -28.42 10.29
C ARG A 469 -44.15 -28.03 10.04
N TRP A 470 -44.41 -26.86 9.39
CA TRP A 470 -45.75 -26.35 9.12
C TRP A 470 -46.20 -26.58 7.68
N GLN A 471 -45.30 -27.00 6.78
CA GLN A 471 -45.61 -27.30 5.37
C GLN A 471 -46.39 -28.61 5.19
N LYS A 472 -46.56 -29.44 6.24
CA LYS A 472 -47.24 -30.74 6.21
C LYS A 472 -48.57 -30.76 6.97
N LYS A 473 -49.18 -29.60 7.23
CA LYS A 473 -50.44 -29.57 8.00
C LYS A 473 -51.67 -30.02 7.21
N LYS A 474 -52.60 -30.65 7.93
CA LYS A 474 -53.98 -30.92 7.45
C LYS A 474 -54.83 -29.64 7.60
N GLU A 475 -55.89 -29.51 6.81
CA GLU A 475 -56.75 -28.31 6.76
C GLU A 475 -57.39 -27.88 8.10
N ASP A 476 -57.44 -28.76 9.09
CA ASP A 476 -58.10 -28.52 10.40
C ASP A 476 -57.14 -28.05 11.54
N ASP A 477 -55.88 -27.83 11.27
CA ASP A 477 -54.92 -27.42 12.32
C ASP A 477 -54.96 -25.89 12.56
N GLU A 478 -54.94 -25.44 13.83
CA GLU A 478 -54.81 -24.02 14.18
C GLU A 478 -53.62 -23.37 13.51
N PRO A 479 -53.74 -22.10 13.04
CA PRO A 479 -52.59 -21.39 12.47
C PRO A 479 -51.48 -21.25 13.52
N PRO A 480 -50.19 -21.32 13.12
CA PRO A 480 -49.12 -21.15 14.06
C PRO A 480 -49.15 -19.75 14.66
N PRO A 481 -48.63 -19.60 15.91
CA PRO A 481 -48.47 -18.27 16.52
C PRO A 481 -47.57 -17.39 15.67
N PRO A 482 -47.70 -16.07 15.79
CA PRO A 482 -46.76 -15.13 15.15
C PRO A 482 -45.33 -15.46 15.50
N PHE A 483 -44.40 -15.32 14.54
CA PHE A 483 -42.97 -15.60 14.76
C PHE A 483 -42.08 -14.71 13.91
N PHE A 484 -40.84 -14.54 14.36
CA PHE A 484 -39.76 -13.95 13.58
C PHE A 484 -38.92 -15.04 12.95
N GLU A 485 -38.83 -15.07 11.65
CA GLU A 485 -37.97 -16.04 10.99
C GLU A 485 -36.50 -15.66 11.16
N PRO A 486 -35.65 -16.56 11.68
CA PRO A 486 -34.24 -16.28 11.86
C PRO A 486 -33.52 -16.16 10.50
N ILE A 487 -32.63 -15.19 10.39
CA ILE A 487 -31.80 -14.95 9.21
C ILE A 487 -30.36 -15.33 9.56
N ALA A 488 -29.75 -16.17 8.72
CA ALA A 488 -28.35 -16.56 8.84
C ALA A 488 -27.49 -15.89 7.76
N GLN A 489 -26.19 -15.86 7.96
CA GLN A 489 -25.24 -15.33 6.97
C GLN A 489 -25.33 -16.10 5.63
N SER A 490 -25.66 -17.38 5.64
CA SER A 490 -25.85 -18.23 4.45
C SER A 490 -27.03 -17.83 3.58
N ASP A 491 -27.97 -17.03 4.12
CA ASP A 491 -29.19 -16.61 3.42
C ASP A 491 -28.95 -15.40 2.49
N LEU A 492 -27.80 -14.76 2.58
CA LEU A 492 -27.45 -13.65 1.70
C LEU A 492 -27.36 -14.12 0.25
N ARG A 493 -28.00 -13.39 -0.66
CA ARG A 493 -28.00 -13.72 -2.09
C ARG A 493 -26.65 -13.36 -2.71
N GLY A 494 -26.05 -14.28 -3.44
CA GLY A 494 -24.91 -14.06 -4.31
C GLY A 494 -23.62 -14.68 -3.74
N SER A 495 -23.02 -14.17 -2.70
CA SER A 495 -21.66 -14.56 -2.36
C SER A 495 -21.37 -14.71 -0.87
N ALA A 496 -20.49 -15.67 -0.54
CA ALA A 496 -19.85 -15.76 0.76
C ALA A 496 -18.96 -14.54 1.07
N ALA A 497 -18.59 -13.73 0.06
CA ALA A 497 -17.78 -12.53 0.23
C ALA A 497 -18.43 -11.52 1.18
N TYR A 498 -19.75 -11.42 1.22
CA TYR A 498 -20.44 -10.58 2.20
C TYR A 498 -20.05 -10.93 3.63
N ALA A 499 -20.12 -12.23 3.96
CA ALA A 499 -19.72 -12.68 5.28
C ALA A 499 -18.22 -12.58 5.53
N MET A 500 -17.39 -12.73 4.50
CA MET A 500 -15.92 -12.66 4.65
C MET A 500 -15.39 -11.24 4.80
N VAL A 501 -15.97 -10.27 4.11
CA VAL A 501 -15.44 -8.90 4.03
C VAL A 501 -16.06 -7.99 5.08
N SER A 502 -17.36 -8.13 5.39
CA SER A 502 -18.05 -7.26 6.34
C SER A 502 -17.50 -7.36 7.78
N HIS A 503 -17.61 -6.25 8.49
CA HIS A 503 -17.35 -6.16 9.93
C HIS A 503 -18.62 -6.45 10.73
N ILE A 504 -19.75 -5.88 10.29
CA ILE A 504 -21.06 -6.04 10.93
C ILE A 504 -22.06 -6.51 9.87
N ILE A 505 -22.96 -7.43 10.26
CA ILE A 505 -24.13 -7.81 9.45
C ILE A 505 -25.37 -7.64 10.33
N ILE A 506 -26.29 -6.80 9.86
CA ILE A 506 -27.58 -6.53 10.48
C ILE A 506 -28.68 -7.16 9.63
N ALA A 507 -29.52 -7.96 10.26
CA ALA A 507 -30.64 -8.63 9.65
C ALA A 507 -31.98 -8.11 10.19
N LEU A 508 -32.90 -7.81 9.30
CA LEU A 508 -34.24 -7.32 9.62
C LEU A 508 -35.26 -8.42 9.34
N SER A 509 -35.88 -8.94 10.39
CA SER A 509 -36.91 -10.00 10.32
C SER A 509 -38.26 -9.41 10.67
N PRO A 510 -39.20 -9.25 9.69
CA PRO A 510 -40.56 -8.85 10.00
C PRO A 510 -41.29 -9.97 10.73
N LEU A 511 -42.22 -9.60 11.63
CA LEU A 511 -43.13 -10.54 12.28
C LEU A 511 -44.03 -11.18 11.23
N ILE A 512 -44.02 -12.48 11.16
CA ILE A 512 -44.86 -13.27 10.27
C ILE A 512 -46.10 -13.76 11.06
N THR A 513 -47.26 -13.30 10.66
CA THR A 513 -48.55 -13.78 11.21
C THR A 513 -49.24 -14.57 10.10
N PRO A 514 -49.28 -15.90 10.14
CA PRO A 514 -49.88 -16.72 9.12
C PRO A 514 -51.37 -16.37 8.93
N GLY A 515 -51.79 -16.21 7.69
CA GLY A 515 -53.17 -15.87 7.34
C GLY A 515 -53.56 -14.38 7.41
N GLN A 516 -52.64 -13.50 7.87
CA GLN A 516 -52.91 -12.05 7.90
C GLN A 516 -51.94 -11.28 7.00
N GLN A 517 -52.51 -10.43 6.14
CA GLN A 517 -51.73 -9.36 5.47
C GLN A 517 -51.77 -8.13 6.37
N THR A 518 -50.71 -7.88 7.12
CA THR A 518 -50.61 -6.73 8.04
C THR A 518 -49.85 -5.58 7.40
N SER A 519 -50.42 -4.38 7.40
CA SER A 519 -49.78 -3.14 6.92
C SER A 519 -48.75 -2.55 7.88
N ASN A 520 -48.86 -2.80 9.18
CA ASN A 520 -47.91 -2.35 10.22
C ASN A 520 -47.21 -3.56 10.85
N ARG A 521 -46.09 -3.94 10.25
CA ARG A 521 -45.31 -5.07 10.75
C ARG A 521 -44.29 -4.62 11.78
N VAL A 522 -44.28 -5.32 12.91
CA VAL A 522 -43.15 -5.26 13.82
C VAL A 522 -41.96 -5.95 13.14
N THR A 523 -40.81 -5.32 13.18
CA THR A 523 -39.58 -5.87 12.61
C THR A 523 -38.54 -6.04 13.75
N ARG A 524 -37.97 -7.22 13.84
CA ARG A 524 -36.85 -7.50 14.74
C ARG A 524 -35.53 -7.18 14.06
N ILE A 525 -34.69 -6.36 14.72
CA ILE A 525 -33.32 -6.11 14.35
C ILE A 525 -32.44 -7.16 15.02
N SER A 526 -31.58 -7.82 14.27
CA SER A 526 -30.60 -8.78 14.79
C SER A 526 -29.21 -8.49 14.22
N VAL A 527 -28.20 -8.50 15.07
CA VAL A 527 -26.80 -8.47 14.68
C VAL A 527 -26.34 -9.92 14.54
N ILE A 528 -26.12 -10.37 13.32
CA ILE A 528 -25.74 -11.77 13.01
C ILE A 528 -24.25 -11.92 12.73
N LYS A 529 -23.52 -10.81 12.78
CA LYS A 529 -22.05 -10.75 12.76
C LYS A 529 -21.58 -9.43 13.34
N ASN A 530 -20.55 -9.50 14.19
CA ASN A 530 -19.86 -8.33 14.72
C ASN A 530 -18.39 -8.69 14.98
N ARG A 531 -17.52 -8.33 14.06
CA ARG A 531 -16.12 -8.75 14.09
C ARG A 531 -15.31 -8.05 15.19
N GLU A 532 -15.55 -6.76 15.41
CA GLU A 532 -14.74 -5.94 16.30
C GLU A 532 -15.10 -6.17 17.78
N VAL A 533 -16.39 -6.27 18.08
CA VAL A 533 -16.88 -6.37 19.46
C VAL A 533 -17.16 -7.83 19.86
N GLY A 534 -17.45 -8.69 18.88
CA GLY A 534 -17.79 -10.10 19.12
C GLY A 534 -19.17 -10.34 19.72
N LEU A 535 -20.01 -9.29 19.85
CA LEU A 535 -21.37 -9.40 20.38
C LEU A 535 -22.36 -9.55 19.21
N GLU A 536 -23.18 -10.58 19.28
CA GLU A 536 -24.24 -10.90 18.32
C GLU A 536 -25.56 -11.15 19.06
N GLY A 537 -26.68 -11.08 18.34
CA GLY A 537 -28.00 -11.39 18.89
C GLY A 537 -29.10 -10.41 18.49
N THR A 538 -30.26 -10.56 19.12
CA THR A 538 -31.40 -9.65 18.94
C THR A 538 -31.09 -8.29 19.57
N ALA A 539 -31.29 -7.23 18.79
CA ALA A 539 -31.15 -5.85 19.25
C ALA A 539 -32.52 -5.26 19.59
N ASP A 540 -33.14 -4.58 18.66
CA ASP A 540 -34.39 -3.84 18.88
C ASP A 540 -35.56 -4.47 18.14
N HIS A 541 -36.78 -4.28 18.66
CA HIS A 541 -38.01 -4.47 17.92
C HIS A 541 -38.57 -3.10 17.52
N ILE A 542 -38.90 -2.95 16.27
CA ILE A 542 -39.25 -1.65 15.68
C ILE A 542 -40.56 -1.77 14.85
N THR A 543 -41.25 -0.64 14.76
CA THR A 543 -42.34 -0.44 13.80
C THR A 543 -42.26 0.94 13.18
N VAL A 544 -42.88 1.15 12.03
CA VAL A 544 -42.94 2.48 11.41
C VAL A 544 -44.13 3.23 12.01
N CYS A 545 -43.89 4.40 12.57
CA CYS A 545 -44.94 5.29 13.05
C CYS A 545 -45.74 5.85 11.84
N PRO A 546 -47.02 5.58 11.70
CA PRO A 546 -47.77 6.00 10.54
C PRO A 546 -47.96 7.51 10.40
N ASN A 547 -47.84 8.23 11.54
CA ASN A 547 -48.01 9.68 11.58
C ASN A 547 -46.72 10.45 11.29
N THR A 548 -45.58 9.88 11.60
CA THR A 548 -44.28 10.61 11.51
C THR A 548 -43.36 9.99 10.46
N GLY A 549 -43.58 8.75 10.05
CA GLY A 549 -42.67 8.00 9.18
C GLY A 549 -41.38 7.48 9.85
N HIS A 550 -41.12 7.88 11.09
CA HIS A 550 -39.95 7.38 11.85
C HIS A 550 -40.13 5.90 12.24
N MET A 551 -39.03 5.19 12.29
CA MET A 551 -38.99 3.92 12.98
C MET A 551 -38.94 4.16 14.49
N VAL A 552 -39.83 3.53 15.21
CA VAL A 552 -39.98 3.65 16.66
C VAL A 552 -39.84 2.28 17.32
N LEU A 553 -39.32 2.29 18.53
CA LEU A 553 -39.19 1.08 19.33
C LEU A 553 -40.58 0.53 19.71
N THR A 554 -40.69 -0.77 19.77
CA THR A 554 -41.85 -1.47 20.30
C THR A 554 -41.41 -2.65 21.16
N THR A 555 -42.35 -3.18 21.98
CA THR A 555 -42.08 -4.40 22.76
C THR A 555 -42.03 -5.62 21.85
N ASP A 556 -41.36 -6.68 22.30
CA ASP A 556 -41.42 -7.99 21.63
C ASP A 556 -42.88 -8.49 21.64
N PRO A 557 -43.48 -8.77 20.48
CA PRO A 557 -44.86 -9.24 20.41
C PRO A 557 -45.00 -10.77 20.51
N THR A 558 -43.88 -11.52 20.70
CA THR A 558 -43.90 -13.00 20.79
C THR A 558 -43.69 -13.50 22.21
#